data_a84d6ab53449c1cf2dfadeb3c3e51527
#
_entry.id   a84d6ab53449c1cf2dfadeb3c3e51527
#
_cell.length_a   1.000
_cell.length_b   1.000
_cell.length_c   1.000
_cell.angle_alpha   90.00
_cell.angle_beta   90.00
_cell.angle_gamma   90.00
#
_symmetry.space_group_name_H-M   'P 1'
#
loop_
_entity.id
_entity.type
_entity.pdbx_description
1 polymer ?
#
loop_
_entity_poly.entity_id
_entity_poly.type
_entity_poly.pdbx_seq_one_letter_code
_entity_poly.pdbx_strand_id
1 'polypeptide(L)'
;HDVFGTRIKNWFEMLTTNVTYQGKFNQQILENLLTDANLVKNRDFFAQKQQTTYNIDDNKDKDVIPDILLKFPERNYIIDAKVSLADWTKYVDALKSNKEEDKKLADKYLKAHIDSVRKHLFGSSGLDKKNYNKLYGINSLKHVIVFFPADELYTITLKGDISLQSDA
;
A
#
# COMPACT_ATOMS: atom_id res chain seq x y z
N HIS A 1 -9.59 1.51 -31.68
CA HIS A 1 -8.57 2.30 -30.98
C HIS A 1 -8.81 2.11 -29.49
N ASP A 2 -7.91 1.41 -28.86
CA ASP A 2 -7.99 1.06 -27.45
C ASP A 2 -7.55 2.27 -26.60
N VAL A 3 -8.47 3.21 -26.38
CA VAL A 3 -8.28 4.40 -25.53
C VAL A 3 -8.03 3.97 -24.08
N PHE A 4 -8.59 2.84 -23.66
CA PHE A 4 -8.43 2.28 -22.32
C PHE A 4 -7.02 1.75 -22.11
N GLY A 5 -6.49 0.97 -23.05
CA GLY A 5 -5.12 0.45 -22.99
C GLY A 5 -4.05 1.55 -23.00
N THR A 6 -4.28 2.63 -23.79
CA THR A 6 -3.39 3.78 -23.81
C THR A 6 -3.41 4.56 -22.49
N ARG A 7 -4.57 4.71 -21.86
CA ARG A 7 -4.69 5.36 -20.53
C ARG A 7 -3.98 4.55 -19.46
N ILE A 8 -4.15 3.23 -19.42
CA ILE A 8 -3.46 2.35 -18.48
C ILE A 8 -1.95 2.44 -18.70
N LYS A 9 -1.47 2.43 -19.95
CA LYS A 9 -0.05 2.55 -20.26
C LYS A 9 0.54 3.88 -19.78
N ASN A 10 -0.12 4.99 -20.06
CA ASN A 10 0.31 6.32 -19.61
C ASN A 10 0.28 6.43 -18.07
N TRP A 11 -0.68 5.80 -17.43
CA TRP A 11 -0.77 5.71 -15.99
C TRP A 11 0.39 4.89 -15.40
N PHE A 12 0.72 3.76 -16.02
CA PHE A 12 1.86 2.94 -15.64
C PHE A 12 3.19 3.71 -15.79
N GLU A 13 3.37 4.44 -16.87
CA GLU A 13 4.56 5.28 -17.10
C GLU A 13 4.69 6.40 -16.05
N MET A 14 3.61 7.05 -15.66
CA MET A 14 3.62 8.04 -14.59
C MET A 14 3.95 7.43 -13.22
N LEU A 15 3.53 6.20 -12.94
CA LEU A 15 3.82 5.49 -11.70
C LEU A 15 5.28 5.07 -11.58
N THR A 16 5.97 4.83 -12.71
CA THR A 16 7.37 4.38 -12.72
C THR A 16 8.37 5.48 -12.44
N THR A 17 7.98 6.74 -12.64
CA THR A 17 8.91 7.87 -12.61
C THR A 17 8.97 8.62 -11.28
N ASN A 18 8.00 8.43 -10.37
CA ASN A 18 7.99 9.22 -9.12
C ASN A 18 7.33 8.50 -7.94
N VAL A 19 8.12 8.17 -6.92
CA VAL A 19 7.68 7.48 -5.69
C VAL A 19 6.53 8.22 -4.97
N THR A 20 6.53 9.55 -5.01
CA THR A 20 5.45 10.36 -4.41
C THR A 20 4.11 10.19 -5.12
N TYR A 21 4.14 10.03 -6.45
CA TYR A 21 2.93 9.76 -7.22
C TYR A 21 2.38 8.35 -6.97
N GLN A 22 3.25 7.35 -6.75
CA GLN A 22 2.81 5.98 -6.45
C GLN A 22 1.97 5.89 -5.18
N GLY A 23 2.40 6.52 -4.09
CA GLY A 23 1.63 6.54 -2.85
C GLY A 23 0.26 7.21 -3.01
N LYS A 24 0.21 8.34 -3.70
CA LYS A 24 -1.04 9.05 -3.99
C LYS A 24 -1.96 8.25 -4.91
N PHE A 25 -1.39 7.52 -5.85
CA PHE A 25 -2.12 6.69 -6.78
C PHE A 25 -2.77 5.49 -6.08
N ASN A 26 -2.00 4.75 -5.27
CA ASN A 26 -2.54 3.63 -4.51
C ASN A 26 -3.68 4.08 -3.58
N GLN A 27 -3.50 5.21 -2.92
CA GLN A 27 -4.55 5.80 -2.09
C GLN A 27 -5.78 6.18 -2.92
N GLN A 28 -5.61 6.75 -4.12
CA GLN A 28 -6.73 7.13 -4.98
C GLN A 28 -7.50 5.91 -5.50
N ILE A 29 -6.80 4.83 -5.88
CA ILE A 29 -7.47 3.57 -6.24
C ILE A 29 -8.31 3.06 -5.08
N LEU A 30 -7.74 3.02 -3.88
CA LEU A 30 -8.44 2.56 -2.69
C LEU A 30 -9.66 3.44 -2.38
N GLU A 31 -9.54 4.76 -2.46
CA GLU A 31 -10.66 5.68 -2.26
C GLU A 31 -11.78 5.45 -3.29
N ASN A 32 -11.42 5.20 -4.55
CA ASN A 32 -12.39 4.88 -5.61
C ASN A 32 -13.11 3.55 -5.32
N LEU A 33 -12.38 2.50 -4.92
CA LEU A 33 -12.96 1.22 -4.54
C LEU A 33 -13.94 1.34 -3.38
N LEU A 34 -13.60 2.14 -2.36
CA LEU A 34 -14.49 2.39 -1.22
C LEU A 34 -15.76 3.14 -1.65
N THR A 35 -15.61 4.11 -2.54
CA THR A 35 -16.75 4.87 -3.10
C THR A 35 -17.64 3.97 -3.97
N ASP A 36 -17.06 3.11 -4.80
CA ASP A 36 -17.79 2.14 -5.63
C ASP A 36 -18.53 1.09 -4.78
N ALA A 37 -18.01 0.82 -3.57
CA ALA A 37 -18.70 0.03 -2.54
C ALA A 37 -19.79 0.81 -1.77
N ASN A 38 -20.18 2.00 -2.25
CA ASN A 38 -21.19 2.89 -1.66
C ASN A 38 -20.78 3.48 -0.29
N LEU A 39 -19.50 3.53 0.02
CA LEU A 39 -19.01 4.23 1.20
C LEU A 39 -18.77 5.72 0.89
N VAL A 40 -19.16 6.57 1.81
CA VAL A 40 -19.10 8.03 1.63
C VAL A 40 -17.87 8.59 2.33
N LYS A 41 -17.02 9.28 1.56
CA LYS A 41 -15.85 9.98 2.09
C LYS A 41 -16.28 11.04 3.13
N ASN A 42 -15.52 11.15 4.20
CA ASN A 42 -15.77 12.01 5.37
C ASN A 42 -16.97 11.61 6.23
N ARG A 43 -17.63 10.50 5.93
CA ARG A 43 -18.66 9.88 6.76
C ARG A 43 -18.25 8.47 7.18
N ASP A 44 -18.01 7.61 6.18
CA ASP A 44 -17.72 6.18 6.37
C ASP A 44 -16.21 5.91 6.33
N PHE A 45 -15.45 6.71 5.58
CA PHE A 45 -13.99 6.65 5.58
C PHE A 45 -13.33 8.03 5.48
N PHE A 46 -12.12 8.12 6.00
CA PHE A 46 -11.33 9.35 6.09
C PHE A 46 -9.93 9.11 5.52
N ALA A 47 -9.56 9.93 4.53
CA ALA A 47 -8.23 9.90 3.95
C ALA A 47 -7.25 10.82 4.70
N GLN A 48 -5.96 10.52 4.61
CA GLN A 48 -4.85 11.19 5.31
C GLN A 48 -4.91 12.72 5.36
N LYS A 49 -5.33 13.36 4.28
CA LYS A 49 -5.33 14.83 4.17
C LYS A 49 -6.39 15.55 5.01
N GLN A 50 -7.31 14.83 5.59
CA GLN A 50 -8.49 15.40 6.27
C GLN A 50 -8.50 15.09 7.75
N GLN A 51 -7.35 14.69 8.32
CA GLN A 51 -7.35 14.11 9.63
C GLN A 51 -6.81 15.01 10.72
N THR A 52 -7.46 14.83 11.84
CA THR A 52 -6.89 15.13 13.15
C THR A 52 -5.72 14.18 13.39
N THR A 53 -4.61 14.70 13.83
CA THR A 53 -3.46 13.95 14.33
C THR A 53 -3.86 13.11 15.54
N TYR A 54 -3.42 11.86 15.59
CA TYR A 54 -3.68 10.98 16.71
C TYR A 54 -2.38 10.72 17.47
N ASN A 55 -2.39 10.94 18.78
CA ASN A 55 -1.26 10.64 19.64
C ASN A 55 -1.29 9.16 20.05
N ILE A 56 -0.15 8.47 19.94
CA ILE A 56 -0.03 7.05 20.27
C ILE A 56 0.20 6.84 21.77
N ASP A 57 0.87 7.77 22.43
CA ASP A 57 1.19 7.73 23.87
C ASP A 57 1.13 9.12 24.46
N ASP A 58 0.54 9.25 25.64
CA ASP A 58 0.52 10.49 26.43
C ASP A 58 1.92 11.01 26.81
N ASN A 59 2.96 10.21 26.59
CA ASN A 59 4.34 10.55 26.93
C ASN A 59 5.27 10.72 25.70
N LYS A 60 4.80 10.56 24.48
CA LYS A 60 5.59 10.75 23.26
C LYS A 60 4.72 11.35 22.17
N ASP A 61 4.97 12.60 21.85
CA ASP A 61 4.35 13.39 20.77
C ASP A 61 4.66 12.82 19.37
N LYS A 62 4.33 11.56 19.12
CA LYS A 62 4.47 10.96 17.81
C LYS A 62 3.11 10.77 17.18
N ASP A 63 2.73 11.73 16.37
CA ASP A 63 1.54 11.65 15.55
C ASP A 63 1.72 10.60 14.45
N VAL A 64 0.79 9.66 14.39
CA VAL A 64 0.72 8.67 13.31
C VAL A 64 -0.58 8.87 12.56
N ILE A 65 -0.46 9.14 11.26
CA ILE A 65 -1.60 9.37 10.38
C ILE A 65 -1.77 8.13 9.49
N PRO A 66 -2.87 7.38 9.64
CA PRO A 66 -3.17 6.28 8.73
C PRO A 66 -3.54 6.79 7.33
N ASP A 67 -3.32 6.00 6.28
CA ASP A 67 -3.69 6.40 4.92
C ASP A 67 -5.21 6.48 4.78
N ILE A 68 -5.91 5.46 5.26
CA ILE A 68 -7.38 5.44 5.35
C ILE A 68 -7.81 4.96 6.74
N LEU A 69 -8.70 5.71 7.35
CA LEU A 69 -9.48 5.29 8.50
C LEU A 69 -10.89 4.95 8.04
N LEU A 70 -11.29 3.70 8.16
CA LEU A 70 -12.62 3.21 7.81
C LEU A 70 -13.45 3.08 9.09
N LYS A 71 -14.60 3.73 9.15
CA LYS A 71 -15.47 3.75 10.33
C LYS A 71 -16.64 2.79 10.16
N PHE A 72 -16.79 1.90 11.15
CA PHE A 72 -17.97 1.07 11.33
C PHE A 72 -18.56 1.28 12.73
N PRO A 73 -19.83 0.93 12.96
CA PRO A 73 -20.51 1.20 14.24
C PRO A 73 -19.76 0.66 15.46
N GLU A 74 -19.20 -0.55 15.35
CA GLU A 74 -18.56 -1.20 16.49
C GLU A 74 -17.06 -0.91 16.58
N ARG A 75 -16.36 -0.82 15.44
CA ARG A 75 -14.90 -0.69 15.37
C ARG A 75 -14.45 0.06 14.14
N ASN A 76 -13.29 0.66 14.24
CA ASN A 76 -12.61 1.30 13.13
C ASN A 76 -11.55 0.36 12.53
N TYR A 77 -11.32 0.49 11.24
CA TYR A 77 -10.28 -0.25 10.52
C TYR A 77 -9.28 0.72 9.91
N ILE A 78 -8.02 0.38 10.00
CA ILE A 78 -6.93 1.13 9.38
C ILE A 78 -6.49 0.41 8.14
N ILE A 79 -6.41 1.12 7.02
CA ILE A 79 -5.91 0.59 5.76
C ILE A 79 -4.67 1.38 5.38
N ASP A 80 -3.57 0.68 5.13
CA ASP A 80 -2.33 1.23 4.61
C ASP A 80 -2.22 0.94 3.12
N ALA A 81 -1.96 1.96 2.32
CA ALA A 81 -1.91 1.90 0.86
C ALA A 81 -0.51 2.22 0.30
N LYS A 82 0.53 2.12 1.10
CA LYS A 82 1.89 2.56 0.75
C LYS A 82 2.81 1.49 0.20
N VAL A 83 2.28 0.42 -0.37
CA VAL A 83 3.12 -0.58 -1.04
C VAL A 83 3.86 0.07 -2.23
N SER A 84 5.19 -0.01 -2.22
CA SER A 84 6.01 0.54 -3.30
C SER A 84 5.88 -0.28 -4.57
N LEU A 85 5.66 0.38 -5.70
CA LEU A 85 5.57 -0.25 -7.02
C LEU A 85 6.85 -0.09 -7.86
N ALA A 86 7.86 0.62 -7.35
CA ALA A 86 9.04 0.98 -8.14
C ALA A 86 9.79 -0.25 -8.68
N ASP A 87 10.11 -1.21 -7.82
CA ASP A 87 10.82 -2.41 -8.22
C ASP A 87 9.91 -3.42 -8.91
N TRP A 88 8.62 -3.46 -8.54
CA TRP A 88 7.61 -4.21 -9.25
C TRP A 88 7.53 -3.84 -10.74
N THR A 89 7.53 -2.55 -11.04
CA THR A 89 7.46 -2.09 -12.43
C THR A 89 8.70 -2.47 -13.22
N LYS A 90 9.90 -2.32 -12.63
CA LYS A 90 11.14 -2.77 -13.25
C LYS A 90 11.13 -4.28 -13.50
N TYR A 91 10.60 -5.06 -12.58
CA TYR A 91 10.41 -6.49 -12.73
C TYR A 91 9.53 -6.82 -13.94
N VAL A 92 8.35 -6.21 -14.03
CA VAL A 92 7.41 -6.43 -15.14
C VAL A 92 8.02 -6.02 -16.50
N ASP A 93 8.74 -4.92 -16.54
CA ASP A 93 9.40 -4.46 -17.76
C ASP A 93 10.55 -5.39 -18.19
N ALA A 94 11.33 -5.90 -17.23
CA ALA A 94 12.37 -6.87 -17.50
C ALA A 94 11.81 -8.20 -18.04
N LEU A 95 10.63 -8.63 -17.55
CA LEU A 95 9.96 -9.85 -18.07
C LEU A 95 9.48 -9.71 -19.52
N LYS A 96 9.17 -8.49 -19.97
CA LYS A 96 8.75 -8.24 -21.36
C LYS A 96 9.90 -8.30 -22.34
N SER A 97 11.13 -8.24 -21.86
CA SER A 97 12.33 -8.31 -22.70
C SER A 97 12.65 -9.74 -23.11
N ASN A 98 13.11 -9.91 -24.34
CA ASN A 98 13.57 -11.21 -24.87
C ASN A 98 15.05 -11.51 -24.58
N LYS A 99 15.75 -10.63 -23.84
CA LYS A 99 17.18 -10.77 -23.56
C LYS A 99 17.40 -11.55 -22.25
N GLU A 100 18.31 -12.51 -22.27
CA GLU A 100 18.66 -13.29 -21.07
C GLU A 100 19.24 -12.44 -19.93
N GLU A 101 19.93 -11.34 -20.26
CA GLU A 101 20.43 -10.39 -19.26
C GLU A 101 19.29 -9.71 -18.48
N ASP A 102 18.20 -9.39 -19.17
CA ASP A 102 17.04 -8.75 -18.55
C ASP A 102 16.27 -9.72 -17.65
N LYS A 103 16.26 -11.01 -17.96
CA LYS A 103 15.69 -12.06 -17.08
C LYS A 103 16.41 -12.14 -15.74
N LYS A 104 17.76 -12.04 -15.73
CA LYS A 104 18.54 -11.98 -14.50
C LYS A 104 18.25 -10.72 -13.70
N LEU A 105 17.99 -9.61 -14.40
CA LEU A 105 17.56 -8.36 -13.77
C LEU A 105 16.15 -8.46 -13.18
N ALA A 106 15.25 -9.22 -13.82
CA ALA A 106 13.91 -9.46 -13.30
C ALA A 106 13.95 -10.09 -11.91
N ASP A 107 14.73 -11.15 -11.71
CA ASP A 107 14.88 -11.79 -10.40
C ASP A 107 15.41 -10.83 -9.34
N LYS A 108 16.35 -9.96 -9.70
CA LYS A 108 16.89 -8.92 -8.81
C LYS A 108 15.80 -7.92 -8.41
N TYR A 109 15.00 -7.47 -9.36
CA TYR A 109 13.93 -6.52 -9.09
C TYR A 109 12.80 -7.13 -8.28
N LEU A 110 12.46 -8.40 -8.54
CA LEU A 110 11.48 -9.13 -7.74
C LEU A 110 11.93 -9.24 -6.28
N LYS A 111 13.19 -9.63 -6.05
CA LYS A 111 13.76 -9.68 -4.71
C LYS A 111 13.73 -8.31 -4.02
N ALA A 112 14.14 -7.25 -4.72
CA ALA A 112 14.11 -5.90 -4.16
C ALA A 112 12.69 -5.46 -3.80
N HIS A 113 11.69 -5.84 -4.62
CA HIS A 113 10.29 -5.58 -4.31
C HIS A 113 9.84 -6.30 -3.03
N ILE A 114 10.12 -7.59 -2.91
CA ILE A 114 9.76 -8.40 -1.74
C ILE A 114 10.43 -7.84 -0.47
N ASP A 115 11.72 -7.50 -0.54
CA ASP A 115 12.47 -6.89 0.56
C ASP A 115 11.86 -5.53 0.96
N SER A 116 11.40 -4.75 -0.02
CA SER A 116 10.71 -3.47 0.23
C SER A 116 9.38 -3.67 0.96
N VAL A 117 8.57 -4.65 0.54
CA VAL A 117 7.30 -4.98 1.22
C VAL A 117 7.58 -5.46 2.64
N ARG A 118 8.52 -6.37 2.83
CA ARG A 118 8.91 -6.88 4.17
C ARG A 118 9.37 -5.74 5.08
N LYS A 119 10.20 -4.84 4.58
CA LYS A 119 10.66 -3.66 5.32
C LYS A 119 9.51 -2.73 5.70
N HIS A 120 8.54 -2.57 4.80
CA HIS A 120 7.35 -1.75 5.07
C HIS A 120 6.47 -2.36 6.17
N LEU A 121 6.30 -3.68 6.19
CA LEU A 121 5.50 -4.38 7.18
C LEU A 121 6.21 -4.50 8.53
N PHE A 122 7.46 -4.95 8.54
CA PHE A 122 8.17 -5.43 9.75
C PHE A 122 9.52 -4.74 10.00
N GLY A 123 9.88 -3.72 9.23
CA GLY A 123 11.14 -2.97 9.43
C GLY A 123 11.14 -2.15 10.73
N SER A 124 12.23 -1.45 10.99
CA SER A 124 12.39 -0.60 12.19
C SER A 124 11.30 0.49 12.33
N SER A 125 10.70 0.90 11.22
CA SER A 125 9.56 1.81 11.14
C SER A 125 8.36 1.15 10.46
N GLY A 126 8.26 -0.16 10.52
CA GLY A 126 7.23 -0.95 9.87
C GLY A 126 5.84 -0.74 10.47
N LEU A 127 4.83 -1.26 9.77
CA LEU A 127 3.44 -1.14 10.20
C LEU A 127 3.18 -1.79 11.56
N ASP A 128 3.87 -2.89 11.84
CA ASP A 128 3.80 -3.60 13.12
C ASP A 128 4.25 -2.76 14.33
N LYS A 129 5.08 -1.72 14.10
CA LYS A 129 5.57 -0.81 15.14
C LYS A 129 4.69 0.43 15.34
N LYS A 130 3.72 0.67 14.46
CA LYS A 130 2.93 1.90 14.50
C LYS A 130 1.85 1.93 15.59
N ASN A 131 1.56 0.80 16.23
CA ASN A 131 0.59 0.69 17.34
C ASN A 131 -0.76 1.39 17.08
N TYR A 132 -1.30 1.24 15.89
CA TYR A 132 -2.57 1.88 15.51
C TYR A 132 -3.74 1.56 16.45
N ASN A 133 -3.69 0.44 17.17
CA ASN A 133 -4.69 0.06 18.17
C ASN A 133 -4.64 0.94 19.43
N LYS A 134 -3.60 1.74 19.59
CA LYS A 134 -3.43 2.67 20.73
C LYS A 134 -3.69 4.12 20.33
N LEU A 135 -4.20 4.37 19.13
CA LEU A 135 -4.54 5.72 18.69
C LEU A 135 -5.63 6.32 19.56
N TYR A 136 -5.36 7.52 20.09
CA TYR A 136 -6.27 8.19 20.98
C TYR A 136 -7.57 8.57 20.26
N GLY A 137 -8.71 8.27 20.90
CA GLY A 137 -10.04 8.59 20.34
C GLY A 137 -10.50 7.68 19.20
N ILE A 138 -9.73 6.65 18.85
CA ILE A 138 -10.10 5.68 17.82
C ILE A 138 -10.17 4.27 18.40
N ASN A 139 -11.34 3.65 18.33
CA ASN A 139 -11.50 2.25 18.64
C ASN A 139 -11.12 1.40 17.41
N SER A 140 -9.81 1.31 17.13
CA SER A 140 -9.32 0.53 15.98
C SER A 140 -8.91 -0.89 16.37
N LEU A 141 -8.98 -1.80 15.40
CA LEU A 141 -8.39 -3.13 15.55
C LEU A 141 -6.86 -3.04 15.65
N LYS A 142 -6.27 -4.03 16.31
CA LYS A 142 -4.80 -4.19 16.35
C LYS A 142 -4.22 -4.41 14.95
N HIS A 143 -4.96 -5.10 14.10
CA HIS A 143 -4.51 -5.43 12.74
C HIS A 143 -4.73 -4.27 11.79
N VAL A 144 -3.76 -4.06 10.91
CA VAL A 144 -3.81 -3.10 9.80
C VAL A 144 -4.07 -3.86 8.51
N ILE A 145 -5.00 -3.37 7.71
CA ILE A 145 -5.24 -3.90 6.37
C ILE A 145 -4.20 -3.29 5.44
N VAL A 146 -3.45 -4.11 4.71
CA VAL A 146 -2.50 -3.64 3.70
C VAL A 146 -3.13 -3.77 2.33
N PHE A 147 -3.21 -2.68 1.61
CA PHE A 147 -3.79 -2.62 0.28
C PHE A 147 -2.73 -2.82 -0.80
N PHE A 148 -2.94 -3.82 -1.65
CA PHE A 148 -2.17 -4.04 -2.87
C PHE A 148 -3.02 -3.64 -4.08
N PRO A 149 -2.52 -2.75 -4.96
CA PRO A 149 -3.33 -2.22 -6.06
C PRO A 149 -3.55 -3.19 -7.23
N ALA A 150 -2.98 -4.39 -7.18
CA ALA A 150 -3.14 -5.44 -8.19
C ALA A 150 -2.99 -6.83 -7.59
N ASP A 151 -3.80 -7.78 -8.06
CA ASP A 151 -3.80 -9.17 -7.59
C ASP A 151 -2.47 -9.88 -7.87
N GLU A 152 -1.87 -9.62 -9.03
CA GLU A 152 -0.58 -10.18 -9.41
C GLU A 152 0.53 -9.75 -8.44
N LEU A 153 0.51 -8.49 -8.04
CA LEU A 153 1.45 -7.91 -7.10
C LEU A 153 1.40 -8.65 -5.75
N TYR A 154 0.20 -8.83 -5.21
CA TYR A 154 -0.04 -9.58 -3.98
C TYR A 154 0.43 -11.03 -4.10
N THR A 155 -0.03 -11.72 -5.15
CA THR A 155 0.25 -13.15 -5.37
C THR A 155 1.74 -13.43 -5.51
N ILE A 156 2.47 -12.63 -6.30
CA ILE A 156 3.91 -12.83 -6.53
C ILE A 156 4.71 -12.46 -5.27
N THR A 157 4.30 -11.44 -4.54
CA THR A 157 4.96 -11.07 -3.28
C THR A 157 4.87 -12.23 -2.28
N LEU A 158 3.72 -12.85 -2.11
CA LEU A 158 3.56 -14.00 -1.21
C LEU A 158 4.27 -15.26 -1.70
N LYS A 159 4.30 -15.52 -3.00
CA LYS A 159 5.06 -16.65 -3.56
C LYS A 159 6.57 -16.47 -3.38
N GLY A 160 7.05 -15.25 -3.48
CA GLY A 160 8.46 -14.93 -3.29
C GLY A 160 8.93 -14.97 -1.84
N ASP A 161 8.01 -14.74 -0.90
CA ASP A 161 8.28 -14.85 0.54
C ASP A 161 7.03 -15.35 1.29
N ILE A 162 6.94 -16.67 1.41
CA ILE A 162 5.80 -17.35 2.04
C ILE A 162 5.67 -17.01 3.54
N SER A 163 6.78 -16.59 4.19
CA SER A 163 6.76 -16.20 5.60
C SER A 163 6.01 -14.90 5.84
N LEU A 164 5.84 -14.06 4.81
CA LEU A 164 4.97 -12.87 4.92
C LEU A 164 3.54 -13.21 5.30
N GLN A 165 3.07 -14.40 4.94
CA GLN A 165 1.72 -14.86 5.23
C GLN A 165 1.56 -15.32 6.69
N SER A 166 2.63 -15.85 7.28
CA SER A 166 2.63 -16.32 8.68
C SER A 166 2.97 -15.19 9.68
N ASP A 167 3.69 -14.17 9.22
CA ASP A 167 4.16 -13.07 10.06
C ASP A 167 3.14 -11.91 10.12
N ALA A 168 2.16 -11.90 9.22
CA ALA A 168 1.11 -10.86 9.13
C ALA A 168 -0.13 -11.24 9.93
#